data_e773e9d80c719327e90ba790fc7f1f6c
#
_entry.id   e773e9d80c719327e90ba790fc7f1f6c
#
_cell.length_a   1.000
_cell.length_b   1.000
_cell.length_c   1.000
_cell.angle_alpha   90.00
_cell.angle_beta   90.00
_cell.angle_gamma   90.00
#
_symmetry.space_group_name_H-M   'P 1'
#
loop_
_entity.id
_entity.type
_entity.pdbx_description
1 polymer ?
#
loop_
_entity_poly.entity_id
_entity_poly.type
_entity_poly.pdbx_seq_one_letter_code
_entity_poly.pdbx_strand_id
1 'polypeptide(L)'
;MADCGDEADEAGAQAELSDKEKKDIAVWFLSNAPVGEISYVAKDIRTLIGDDRLYDMAASESFPRHNKAHLLTLELPDRSGDVIITGYGEIDKNQYLEPRSAQVATVDHIKQACTGLRPATDDELPSPYIEEFRYALDVELCKYVAEAYPKGISAVYCTRGKDIDVPGNDFDLVAIISASKKSPQNFCNGSWRSIWTFEFKDDTQLVDIKGKIQIAAHYFEEGNVQLSTKNEFNDSTVFQSPEDCAVQLTNIVRHHESEYLQSLEASYLHLPDSMFKDLRRKLPVTRTLFPWHNTLQFSINRDLSKELGIGK
;
A
#
# COMPACT_ATOMS: atom_id res chain seq x y z
N MET A 1 69.18 -13.35 -21.40
CA MET A 1 68.00 -13.53 -22.21
C MET A 1 66.93 -13.98 -21.20
N ALA A 2 66.15 -13.07 -20.77
CA ALA A 2 65.00 -13.32 -19.88
C ALA A 2 63.74 -13.20 -20.75
N ASP A 3 63.03 -14.33 -20.79
CA ASP A 3 61.80 -14.49 -21.51
C ASP A 3 60.69 -13.79 -20.68
N CYS A 4 60.11 -12.73 -21.24
CA CYS A 4 58.94 -12.08 -20.70
C CYS A 4 57.71 -12.79 -21.27
N GLY A 5 57.12 -13.70 -20.46
CA GLY A 5 55.83 -14.27 -20.78
C GLY A 5 54.73 -13.22 -20.73
N ASP A 6 54.06 -13.04 -21.85
CA ASP A 6 52.79 -12.30 -21.99
C ASP A 6 51.72 -12.98 -21.13
N GLU A 7 51.41 -12.42 -19.96
CA GLU A 7 50.12 -12.67 -19.26
C GLU A 7 49.03 -11.92 -20.02
N ALA A 8 48.37 -12.62 -20.93
CA ALA A 8 47.18 -12.12 -21.57
C ALA A 8 46.07 -11.94 -20.53
N ASP A 9 45.59 -10.71 -20.35
CA ASP A 9 44.40 -10.31 -19.66
C ASP A 9 43.20 -11.16 -20.14
N GLU A 10 42.84 -12.19 -19.38
CA GLU A 10 41.52 -12.77 -19.44
C GLU A 10 40.52 -11.80 -18.75
N ALA A 11 40.21 -10.71 -19.46
CA ALA A 11 38.99 -9.94 -19.14
C ALA A 11 37.83 -10.86 -19.42
N GLY A 12 37.32 -11.47 -18.35
CA GLY A 12 36.15 -12.34 -18.39
C GLY A 12 34.97 -11.61 -19.04
N ALA A 13 34.65 -12.02 -20.27
CA ALA A 13 33.46 -11.55 -20.97
C ALA A 13 32.26 -11.85 -20.06
N GLN A 14 31.70 -10.82 -19.42
CA GLN A 14 30.42 -10.94 -18.69
C GLN A 14 29.40 -11.44 -19.72
N ALA A 15 28.85 -12.63 -19.47
CA ALA A 15 27.81 -13.19 -20.32
C ALA A 15 26.65 -12.21 -20.39
N GLU A 16 26.28 -11.82 -21.60
CA GLU A 16 25.19 -10.88 -21.83
C GLU A 16 23.86 -11.53 -21.34
N LEU A 17 23.10 -10.81 -20.50
CA LEU A 17 21.83 -11.30 -19.99
C LEU A 17 20.85 -11.56 -21.12
N SER A 18 20.15 -12.68 -21.07
CA SER A 18 19.06 -13.00 -22.00
C SER A 18 17.87 -12.04 -21.82
N ASP A 19 17.06 -11.89 -22.84
CA ASP A 19 15.82 -11.08 -22.79
C ASP A 19 14.89 -11.49 -21.62
N LYS A 20 14.85 -12.79 -21.32
CA LYS A 20 14.07 -13.32 -20.20
C LYS A 20 14.62 -12.82 -18.86
N GLU A 21 15.92 -12.93 -18.64
CA GLU A 21 16.58 -12.46 -17.42
C GLU A 21 16.43 -10.95 -17.24
N LYS A 22 16.64 -10.16 -18.32
CA LYS A 22 16.40 -8.71 -18.32
C LYS A 22 14.96 -8.38 -17.90
N LYS A 23 13.96 -9.08 -18.47
CA LYS A 23 12.56 -8.92 -18.12
C LYS A 23 12.30 -9.29 -16.65
N ASP A 24 12.78 -10.44 -16.18
CA ASP A 24 12.53 -10.92 -14.82
C ASP A 24 13.13 -9.98 -13.77
N ILE A 25 14.32 -9.43 -14.04
CA ILE A 25 14.95 -8.39 -13.19
C ILE A 25 14.09 -7.13 -13.17
N ALA A 26 13.60 -6.67 -14.33
CA ALA A 26 12.73 -5.51 -14.41
C ALA A 26 11.42 -5.70 -13.64
N VAL A 27 10.78 -6.86 -13.77
CA VAL A 27 9.57 -7.24 -13.03
C VAL A 27 9.85 -7.19 -11.53
N TRP A 28 11.00 -7.67 -11.08
CA TRP A 28 11.36 -7.65 -9.67
C TRP A 28 11.51 -6.21 -9.15
N PHE A 29 12.25 -5.35 -9.84
CA PHE A 29 12.42 -3.95 -9.41
C PHE A 29 11.11 -3.17 -9.41
N LEU A 30 10.30 -3.30 -10.46
CA LEU A 30 9.01 -2.62 -10.55
C LEU A 30 8.02 -3.09 -9.48
N SER A 31 7.97 -4.40 -9.22
CA SER A 31 7.08 -4.97 -8.22
C SER A 31 7.47 -4.58 -6.77
N ASN A 32 8.76 -4.34 -6.53
CA ASN A 32 9.29 -3.97 -5.22
C ASN A 32 9.63 -2.47 -5.11
N ALA A 33 9.14 -1.66 -6.03
CA ALA A 33 9.35 -0.22 -5.97
C ALA A 33 8.84 0.37 -4.65
N PRO A 34 9.54 1.34 -4.04
CA PRO A 34 9.08 2.00 -2.82
C PRO A 34 7.73 2.67 -3.01
N VAL A 35 7.04 2.89 -1.89
CA VAL A 35 5.73 3.52 -1.87
C VAL A 35 5.75 4.88 -2.58
N GLY A 36 4.87 5.00 -3.57
CA GLY A 36 4.71 6.25 -4.33
C GLY A 36 5.80 6.54 -5.36
N GLU A 37 6.74 5.62 -5.59
CA GLU A 37 7.93 5.86 -6.43
C GLU A 37 8.01 4.97 -7.68
N ILE A 38 7.04 4.09 -7.90
CA ILE A 38 7.07 3.17 -9.05
C ILE A 38 7.30 3.89 -10.39
N SER A 39 6.77 5.10 -10.56
CA SER A 39 6.94 5.87 -11.79
C SER A 39 8.40 6.33 -12.01
N TYR A 40 9.14 6.62 -10.93
CA TYR A 40 10.57 6.95 -11.01
C TYR A 40 11.38 5.69 -11.31
N VAL A 41 11.15 4.61 -10.57
CA VAL A 41 11.79 3.31 -10.81
C VAL A 41 11.53 2.84 -12.25
N ALA A 42 10.31 3.00 -12.75
CA ALA A 42 9.94 2.63 -14.11
C ALA A 42 10.75 3.40 -15.18
N LYS A 43 10.95 4.70 -14.96
CA LYS A 43 11.78 5.52 -15.87
C LYS A 43 13.23 5.04 -15.91
N ASP A 44 13.79 4.71 -14.75
CA ASP A 44 15.16 4.24 -14.65
C ASP A 44 15.31 2.84 -15.27
N ILE A 45 14.39 1.92 -14.98
CA ILE A 45 14.38 0.58 -15.57
C ILE A 45 14.24 0.61 -17.09
N ARG A 46 13.37 1.48 -17.62
CA ARG A 46 13.22 1.65 -19.07
C ARG A 46 14.52 2.08 -19.73
N THR A 47 15.23 3.01 -19.07
CA THR A 47 16.54 3.48 -19.54
C THR A 47 17.60 2.38 -19.50
N LEU A 48 17.64 1.59 -18.42
CA LEU A 48 18.60 0.52 -18.22
C LEU A 48 18.39 -0.67 -19.17
N ILE A 49 17.14 -1.04 -19.44
CA ILE A 49 16.82 -2.13 -20.37
C ILE A 49 17.17 -1.75 -21.81
N GLY A 50 16.93 -0.50 -22.21
CA GLY A 50 17.17 -0.01 -23.56
C GLY A 50 16.34 -0.70 -24.66
N ASP A 51 15.30 -1.45 -24.29
CA ASP A 51 14.35 -2.16 -25.18
C ASP A 51 12.92 -1.91 -24.67
N ASP A 52 12.17 -1.07 -25.40
CA ASP A 52 10.81 -0.71 -25.05
C ASP A 52 9.86 -1.91 -25.03
N ARG A 53 10.06 -2.91 -25.89
CA ARG A 53 9.23 -4.12 -25.92
C ARG A 53 9.38 -4.94 -24.63
N LEU A 54 10.61 -5.15 -24.19
CA LEU A 54 10.87 -5.86 -22.92
C LEU A 54 10.35 -5.08 -21.72
N TYR A 55 10.53 -3.76 -21.74
CA TYR A 55 10.00 -2.87 -20.72
C TYR A 55 8.47 -2.95 -20.63
N ASP A 56 7.76 -2.85 -21.76
CA ASP A 56 6.29 -2.90 -21.80
C ASP A 56 5.74 -4.23 -21.29
N MET A 57 6.43 -5.34 -21.61
CA MET A 57 6.07 -6.66 -21.06
C MET A 57 6.24 -6.70 -19.53
N ALA A 58 7.36 -6.20 -19.01
CA ALA A 58 7.63 -6.13 -17.57
C ALA A 58 6.66 -5.20 -16.84
N ALA A 59 6.39 -4.02 -17.40
CA ALA A 59 5.49 -3.04 -16.83
C ALA A 59 4.04 -3.55 -16.78
N SER A 60 3.55 -4.17 -17.85
CA SER A 60 2.20 -4.74 -17.91
C SER A 60 1.96 -5.84 -16.87
N GLU A 61 3.00 -6.55 -16.47
CA GLU A 61 2.95 -7.56 -15.43
C GLU A 61 3.06 -6.97 -14.01
N SER A 62 3.95 -6.01 -13.83
CA SER A 62 4.36 -5.51 -12.52
C SER A 62 3.43 -4.44 -11.96
N PHE A 63 2.99 -3.48 -12.78
CA PHE A 63 2.16 -2.37 -12.30
C PHE A 63 0.83 -2.82 -11.68
N PRO A 64 0.06 -3.75 -12.27
CA PRO A 64 -1.16 -4.24 -11.61
C PRO A 64 -0.88 -4.89 -10.25
N ARG A 65 0.20 -5.66 -10.13
CA ARG A 65 0.62 -6.30 -8.86
C ARG A 65 1.01 -5.27 -7.82
N HIS A 66 1.87 -4.31 -8.20
CA HIS A 66 2.30 -3.23 -7.33
C HIS A 66 1.11 -2.39 -6.85
N ASN A 67 0.23 -1.97 -7.76
CA ASN A 67 -0.91 -1.12 -7.43
C ASN A 67 -1.88 -1.83 -6.47
N LYS A 68 -2.16 -3.12 -6.67
CA LYS A 68 -2.97 -3.93 -5.74
C LYS A 68 -2.28 -4.13 -4.40
N ALA A 69 -1.00 -4.46 -4.39
CA ALA A 69 -0.23 -4.67 -3.16
C ALA A 69 -0.13 -3.40 -2.30
N HIS A 70 -0.15 -2.23 -2.94
CA HIS A 70 -0.08 -0.94 -2.26
C HIS A 70 -1.44 -0.29 -2.03
N LEU A 71 -2.56 -0.96 -2.38
CA LEU A 71 -3.92 -0.42 -2.27
C LEU A 71 -4.00 0.99 -2.86
N LEU A 72 -3.51 1.13 -4.10
CA LEU A 72 -3.49 2.41 -4.80
C LEU A 72 -4.91 2.97 -4.84
N THR A 73 -5.06 4.25 -4.50
CA THR A 73 -6.33 4.97 -4.58
C THR A 73 -6.32 5.90 -5.78
N LEU A 74 -7.39 5.88 -6.58
CA LEU A 74 -7.54 6.70 -7.77
C LEU A 74 -8.86 7.44 -7.77
N GLU A 75 -8.82 8.74 -8.06
CA GLU A 75 -10.02 9.55 -8.22
C GLU A 75 -10.84 9.07 -9.42
N LEU A 76 -12.15 8.96 -9.25
CA LEU A 76 -13.08 8.62 -10.32
C LEU A 76 -13.17 9.75 -11.35
N PRO A 77 -13.39 9.46 -12.65
CA PRO A 77 -13.43 10.47 -13.70
C PRO A 77 -14.50 11.55 -13.51
N ASP A 78 -15.60 11.21 -12.87
CA ASP A 78 -16.71 12.13 -12.56
C ASP A 78 -16.52 12.86 -11.23
N ARG A 79 -15.41 12.62 -10.51
CA ARG A 79 -15.09 13.18 -9.20
C ARG A 79 -16.11 12.84 -8.10
N SER A 80 -16.86 11.76 -8.27
CA SER A 80 -17.82 11.28 -7.26
C SER A 80 -17.16 10.64 -6.04
N GLY A 81 -15.89 10.28 -6.14
CA GLY A 81 -15.12 9.62 -5.07
C GLY A 81 -13.82 9.01 -5.59
N ASP A 82 -13.31 8.08 -4.82
CA ASP A 82 -12.07 7.36 -5.10
C ASP A 82 -12.30 5.85 -5.10
N VAL A 83 -11.65 5.15 -6.02
CA VAL A 83 -11.62 3.68 -6.04
C VAL A 83 -10.30 3.16 -5.48
N ILE A 84 -10.37 2.11 -4.67
CA ILE A 84 -9.20 1.38 -4.16
C ILE A 84 -8.87 0.22 -5.09
N ILE A 85 -7.65 0.19 -5.60
CA ILE A 85 -7.16 -0.90 -6.45
C ILE A 85 -6.77 -2.09 -5.58
N THR A 86 -7.65 -3.08 -5.55
CA THR A 86 -7.51 -4.27 -4.69
C THR A 86 -8.12 -5.49 -5.35
N GLY A 87 -7.61 -6.69 -5.00
CA GLY A 87 -8.21 -7.95 -5.47
C GLY A 87 -9.63 -8.19 -4.97
N TYR A 88 -10.04 -7.55 -3.87
CA TYR A 88 -11.40 -7.67 -3.33
C TYR A 88 -12.46 -6.89 -4.14
N GLY A 89 -12.03 -5.82 -4.80
CA GLY A 89 -12.89 -5.03 -5.69
C GLY A 89 -12.69 -5.35 -7.17
N GLU A 90 -11.79 -6.26 -7.53
CA GLU A 90 -11.52 -6.61 -8.94
C GLU A 90 -12.66 -7.43 -9.50
N ILE A 91 -13.37 -6.88 -10.49
CA ILE A 91 -14.49 -7.55 -11.19
C ILE A 91 -13.97 -8.31 -12.39
N ASP A 92 -13.09 -7.67 -13.17
CA ASP A 92 -12.43 -8.23 -14.34
C ASP A 92 -11.08 -7.55 -14.51
N LYS A 93 -10.30 -8.00 -15.49
CA LYS A 93 -8.98 -7.42 -15.78
C LYS A 93 -9.09 -5.89 -15.93
N ASN A 94 -8.38 -5.18 -15.05
CA ASN A 94 -8.37 -3.71 -15.00
C ASN A 94 -9.73 -3.05 -14.66
N GLN A 95 -10.71 -3.79 -14.15
CA GLN A 95 -12.00 -3.27 -13.72
C GLN A 95 -12.18 -3.45 -12.22
N TYR A 96 -12.48 -2.36 -11.53
CA TYR A 96 -12.57 -2.32 -10.06
C TYR A 96 -13.88 -1.68 -9.61
N LEU A 97 -14.58 -2.36 -8.71
CA LEU A 97 -15.80 -1.87 -8.08
C LEU A 97 -15.48 -0.76 -7.08
N GLU A 98 -16.18 0.35 -7.19
CA GLU A 98 -16.36 1.32 -6.11
C GLU A 98 -17.72 1.07 -5.47
N PRO A 99 -17.75 0.48 -4.24
CA PRO A 99 -18.98 -0.10 -3.69
C PRO A 99 -19.99 0.94 -3.19
N ARG A 100 -19.59 2.19 -2.90
CA ARG A 100 -20.51 3.24 -2.40
C ARG A 100 -21.39 3.80 -3.49
N SER A 101 -20.80 4.07 -4.66
CA SER A 101 -21.53 4.60 -5.81
C SER A 101 -22.08 3.51 -6.71
N ALA A 102 -21.79 2.23 -6.39
CA ALA A 102 -22.10 1.09 -7.22
C ALA A 102 -21.61 1.27 -8.68
N GLN A 103 -20.36 1.70 -8.82
CA GLN A 103 -19.73 1.95 -10.11
C GLN A 103 -18.50 1.06 -10.30
N VAL A 104 -18.21 0.73 -11.53
CA VAL A 104 -17.01 -0.03 -11.93
C VAL A 104 -16.09 0.87 -12.73
N ALA A 105 -14.91 1.10 -12.20
CA ALA A 105 -13.88 1.90 -12.83
C ALA A 105 -12.96 1.04 -13.69
N THR A 106 -12.68 1.47 -14.91
CA THR A 106 -11.63 0.90 -15.77
C THR A 106 -10.33 1.64 -15.51
N VAL A 107 -9.25 0.92 -15.24
CA VAL A 107 -7.98 1.48 -14.78
C VAL A 107 -6.84 1.19 -15.76
N ASP A 108 -6.09 2.23 -16.11
CA ASP A 108 -4.76 2.11 -16.72
C ASP A 108 -3.74 2.04 -15.58
N HIS A 109 -3.21 0.85 -15.32
CA HIS A 109 -2.28 0.62 -14.22
C HIS A 109 -0.95 1.35 -14.39
N ILE A 110 -0.46 1.49 -15.62
CA ILE A 110 0.83 2.14 -15.92
C ILE A 110 0.71 3.65 -15.71
N LYS A 111 -0.40 4.24 -16.17
CA LYS A 111 -0.67 5.67 -15.94
C LYS A 111 -1.19 5.96 -14.54
N GLN A 112 -1.57 4.93 -13.79
CA GLN A 112 -2.23 5.05 -12.49
C GLN A 112 -3.43 6.02 -12.56
N ALA A 113 -4.34 5.78 -13.49
CA ALA A 113 -5.49 6.63 -13.76
C ALA A 113 -6.74 5.81 -14.13
N CYS A 114 -7.90 6.30 -13.72
CA CYS A 114 -9.17 5.78 -14.20
C CYS A 114 -9.44 6.31 -15.62
N THR A 115 -9.76 5.40 -16.54
CA THR A 115 -9.98 5.70 -17.96
C THR A 115 -11.43 5.57 -18.39
N GLY A 116 -12.25 4.93 -17.59
CA GLY A 116 -13.67 4.72 -17.86
C GLY A 116 -14.44 4.43 -16.57
N LEU A 117 -15.75 4.62 -16.64
CA LEU A 117 -16.67 4.38 -15.56
C LEU A 117 -17.98 3.82 -16.11
N ARG A 118 -18.56 2.82 -15.45
CA ARG A 118 -19.87 2.27 -15.76
C ARG A 118 -20.62 1.92 -14.48
N PRO A 119 -21.95 1.88 -14.48
CA PRO A 119 -22.70 1.29 -13.38
C PRO A 119 -22.31 -0.17 -13.16
N ALA A 120 -22.32 -0.61 -11.91
CA ALA A 120 -22.24 -2.03 -11.59
C ALA A 120 -23.54 -2.74 -11.98
N THR A 121 -23.43 -4.00 -12.34
CA THR A 121 -24.60 -4.87 -12.57
C THR A 121 -25.06 -5.49 -11.26
N ASP A 122 -26.29 -6.00 -11.22
CA ASP A 122 -26.86 -6.61 -10.01
C ASP A 122 -26.00 -7.80 -9.52
N ASP A 123 -25.41 -8.57 -10.43
CA ASP A 123 -24.52 -9.71 -10.11
C ASP A 123 -23.17 -9.28 -9.49
N GLU A 124 -22.78 -8.03 -9.69
CA GLU A 124 -21.54 -7.46 -9.15
C GLU A 124 -21.73 -6.90 -7.74
N LEU A 125 -22.95 -6.65 -7.34
CA LEU A 125 -23.35 -6.10 -6.04
C LEU A 125 -23.85 -7.20 -5.09
N PRO A 126 -23.77 -7.02 -3.78
CA PRO A 126 -24.40 -7.92 -2.83
C PRO A 126 -25.93 -7.74 -2.81
N SER A 127 -26.63 -8.77 -2.33
CA SER A 127 -28.07 -8.74 -2.11
C SER A 127 -28.46 -7.60 -1.15
N PRO A 128 -29.73 -7.16 -1.16
CA PRO A 128 -30.19 -6.12 -0.23
C PRO A 128 -29.93 -6.45 1.25
N TYR A 129 -30.05 -7.73 1.64
CA TYR A 129 -29.78 -8.18 3.00
C TYR A 129 -28.32 -7.95 3.42
N ILE A 130 -27.37 -8.35 2.59
CA ILE A 130 -25.95 -8.18 2.84
C ILE A 130 -25.55 -6.69 2.72
N GLU A 131 -26.20 -5.95 1.82
CA GLU A 131 -25.94 -4.54 1.62
C GLU A 131 -26.24 -3.70 2.87
N GLU A 132 -27.26 -4.08 3.68
CA GLU A 132 -27.52 -3.42 4.95
C GLU A 132 -26.31 -3.49 5.90
N PHE A 133 -25.68 -4.65 6.04
CA PHE A 133 -24.46 -4.82 6.85
C PHE A 133 -23.27 -4.09 6.24
N ARG A 134 -23.07 -4.25 4.93
CA ARG A 134 -21.96 -3.60 4.23
C ARG A 134 -22.06 -2.07 4.35
N TYR A 135 -23.21 -1.51 4.07
CA TYR A 135 -23.43 -0.07 4.10
C TYR A 135 -23.30 0.50 5.51
N ALA A 136 -23.88 -0.14 6.53
CA ALA A 136 -23.74 0.29 7.92
C ALA A 136 -22.26 0.33 8.33
N LEU A 137 -21.50 -0.73 8.04
CA LEU A 137 -20.07 -0.79 8.33
C LEU A 137 -19.28 0.27 7.57
N ASP A 138 -19.59 0.49 6.30
CA ASP A 138 -18.90 1.48 5.47
C ASP A 138 -19.12 2.90 6.01
N VAL A 139 -20.32 3.24 6.45
CA VAL A 139 -20.64 4.54 7.06
C VAL A 139 -19.83 4.79 8.34
N GLU A 140 -19.79 3.83 9.24
CA GLU A 140 -19.03 3.97 10.50
C GLU A 140 -17.53 4.02 10.27
N LEU A 141 -17.04 3.16 9.36
CA LEU A 141 -15.62 3.13 9.00
C LEU A 141 -15.17 4.45 8.34
N CYS A 142 -16.01 5.06 7.49
CA CYS A 142 -15.74 6.37 6.91
C CYS A 142 -15.55 7.46 7.97
N LYS A 143 -16.39 7.49 9.00
CA LYS A 143 -16.28 8.45 10.11
C LYS A 143 -14.94 8.27 10.82
N TYR A 144 -14.58 7.02 11.13
CA TYR A 144 -13.31 6.69 11.76
C TYR A 144 -12.12 7.12 10.90
N VAL A 145 -12.13 6.78 9.61
CA VAL A 145 -11.01 7.10 8.71
C VAL A 145 -10.86 8.60 8.50
N ALA A 146 -11.95 9.35 8.38
CA ALA A 146 -11.91 10.81 8.28
C ALA A 146 -11.31 11.47 9.53
N GLU A 147 -11.52 10.89 10.71
CA GLU A 147 -10.96 11.36 11.97
C GLU A 147 -9.47 10.99 12.12
N ALA A 148 -9.10 9.73 11.81
CA ALA A 148 -7.81 9.16 12.14
C ALA A 148 -6.75 9.37 11.04
N TYR A 149 -7.15 9.40 9.77
CA TYR A 149 -6.24 9.39 8.63
C TYR A 149 -6.49 10.58 7.69
N PRO A 150 -5.68 11.65 7.77
CA PRO A 150 -5.77 12.75 6.80
C PRO A 150 -5.62 12.24 5.36
N LYS A 151 -6.64 12.44 4.52
CA LYS A 151 -6.74 11.90 3.15
C LYS A 151 -6.75 10.37 3.06
N GLY A 152 -7.08 9.69 4.14
CA GLY A 152 -7.33 8.26 4.14
C GLY A 152 -8.64 7.92 3.43
N ILE A 153 -8.68 6.77 2.79
CA ILE A 153 -9.83 6.24 2.07
C ILE A 153 -10.13 4.86 2.61
N SER A 154 -11.40 4.55 2.77
CA SER A 154 -11.86 3.21 3.13
C SER A 154 -12.88 2.72 2.11
N ALA A 155 -13.03 1.40 2.04
CA ALA A 155 -14.11 0.75 1.30
C ALA A 155 -14.44 -0.59 1.96
N VAL A 156 -15.70 -1.02 1.86
CA VAL A 156 -16.16 -2.32 2.35
C VAL A 156 -16.71 -3.13 1.18
N TYR A 157 -16.18 -4.34 1.04
CA TYR A 157 -16.54 -5.28 -0.03
C TYR A 157 -17.20 -6.53 0.55
N CYS A 158 -18.20 -7.07 -0.14
CA CYS A 158 -18.69 -8.42 0.12
C CYS A 158 -17.87 -9.40 -0.71
N THR A 159 -17.25 -10.40 -0.06
CA THR A 159 -16.37 -11.36 -0.73
C THR A 159 -16.93 -12.76 -0.81
N ARG A 160 -17.88 -13.11 0.07
CA ARG A 160 -18.61 -14.38 0.06
C ARG A 160 -20.07 -14.13 0.43
N GLY A 161 -20.97 -14.87 -0.18
CA GLY A 161 -22.39 -14.82 0.16
C GLY A 161 -23.14 -13.64 -0.46
N LYS A 162 -22.69 -13.10 -1.59
CA LYS A 162 -23.32 -11.93 -2.26
C LYS A 162 -24.78 -12.11 -2.59
N ASP A 163 -25.22 -13.34 -2.83
CA ASP A 163 -26.58 -13.75 -3.23
C ASP A 163 -27.47 -14.18 -2.07
N ILE A 164 -27.04 -14.00 -0.84
CA ILE A 164 -27.81 -14.37 0.36
C ILE A 164 -28.86 -13.32 0.64
N ASP A 165 -30.15 -13.68 0.47
CA ASP A 165 -31.28 -12.77 0.64
C ASP A 165 -32.02 -12.95 1.98
N VAL A 166 -31.62 -13.93 2.78
CA VAL A 166 -32.30 -14.29 4.03
C VAL A 166 -31.32 -14.56 5.17
N PRO A 167 -31.68 -14.27 6.40
CA PRO A 167 -30.87 -14.58 7.58
C PRO A 167 -30.53 -16.06 7.72
N GLY A 168 -29.49 -16.37 8.50
CA GLY A 168 -29.09 -17.73 8.86
C GLY A 168 -28.04 -18.35 7.93
N ASN A 169 -27.44 -17.58 7.07
CA ASN A 169 -26.37 -18.02 6.16
C ASN A 169 -25.08 -17.22 6.38
N ASP A 170 -23.95 -17.90 6.24
CA ASP A 170 -22.63 -17.30 6.43
C ASP A 170 -22.21 -16.42 5.26
N PHE A 171 -21.70 -15.25 5.54
CA PHE A 171 -21.14 -14.33 4.55
C PHE A 171 -19.88 -13.63 5.06
N ASP A 172 -19.10 -13.05 4.16
CA ASP A 172 -17.87 -12.35 4.52
C ASP A 172 -17.85 -10.93 3.96
N LEU A 173 -17.50 -9.98 4.83
CA LEU A 173 -17.18 -8.62 4.45
C LEU A 173 -15.70 -8.36 4.64
N VAL A 174 -15.13 -7.54 3.77
CA VAL A 174 -13.74 -7.08 3.88
C VAL A 174 -13.73 -5.56 3.87
N ALA A 175 -13.25 -4.98 4.97
CA ALA A 175 -12.99 -3.55 5.06
C ALA A 175 -11.51 -3.26 4.77
N ILE A 176 -11.28 -2.24 3.95
CA ILE A 176 -9.96 -1.79 3.57
C ILE A 176 -9.79 -0.33 3.94
N ILE A 177 -8.66 -0.01 4.56
CA ILE A 177 -8.23 1.38 4.80
C ILE A 177 -6.90 1.58 4.08
N SER A 178 -6.83 2.62 3.26
CA SER A 178 -5.62 3.03 2.57
C SER A 178 -5.36 4.50 2.82
N ALA A 179 -4.20 4.82 3.39
CA ALA A 179 -3.75 6.19 3.56
C ALA A 179 -2.30 6.30 3.10
N SER A 180 -1.99 7.31 2.30
CA SER A 180 -0.65 7.54 1.83
C SER A 180 -0.27 9.01 1.93
N LYS A 181 0.99 9.26 2.29
CA LYS A 181 1.59 10.59 2.30
C LYS A 181 2.80 10.60 1.39
N LYS A 182 2.71 11.37 0.32
CA LYS A 182 3.86 11.66 -0.54
C LYS A 182 4.41 13.03 -0.17
N SER A 183 5.65 13.08 0.25
CA SER A 183 6.33 14.32 0.65
C SER A 183 7.73 14.39 0.05
N PRO A 184 7.86 14.49 -1.28
CA PRO A 184 9.17 14.53 -1.95
C PRO A 184 10.04 15.70 -1.49
N GLN A 185 9.42 16.81 -1.10
CA GLN A 185 10.12 17.98 -0.56
C GLN A 185 10.79 17.72 0.79
N ASN A 186 10.28 16.75 1.55
CA ASN A 186 10.83 16.32 2.84
C ASN A 186 11.53 14.96 2.72
N PHE A 187 11.78 14.51 1.48
CA PHE A 187 12.47 13.27 1.16
C PHE A 187 11.88 12.04 1.87
N CYS A 188 10.55 12.03 2.03
CA CYS A 188 9.85 10.95 2.71
C CYS A 188 8.52 10.64 2.02
N ASN A 189 8.29 9.36 1.77
CA ASN A 189 6.98 8.82 1.40
C ASN A 189 6.56 7.76 2.42
N GLY A 190 5.28 7.71 2.72
CA GLY A 190 4.74 6.73 3.67
C GLY A 190 3.37 6.23 3.27
N SER A 191 3.01 5.03 3.71
CA SER A 191 1.67 4.48 3.58
C SER A 191 1.27 3.69 4.81
N TRP A 192 -0.01 3.79 5.13
CA TRP A 192 -0.74 2.93 6.03
C TRP A 192 -1.74 2.13 5.22
N ARG A 193 -1.80 0.84 5.43
CA ARG A 193 -2.74 -0.07 4.76
C ARG A 193 -3.26 -1.04 5.80
N SER A 194 -4.56 -1.14 5.95
CA SER A 194 -5.15 -2.18 6.77
C SER A 194 -6.27 -2.89 6.02
N ILE A 195 -6.37 -4.18 6.24
CA ILE A 195 -7.36 -5.07 5.65
C ILE A 195 -7.97 -5.86 6.80
N TRP A 196 -9.27 -5.77 6.94
CA TRP A 196 -10.06 -6.41 7.98
C TRP A 196 -11.09 -7.32 7.35
N THR A 197 -10.97 -8.62 7.58
CA THR A 197 -11.93 -9.62 7.13
C THR A 197 -12.86 -9.95 8.28
N PHE A 198 -14.15 -9.88 8.03
CA PHE A 198 -15.23 -10.18 8.94
C PHE A 198 -15.99 -11.38 8.41
N GLU A 199 -15.84 -12.53 9.08
CA GLU A 199 -16.51 -13.78 8.72
C GLU A 199 -17.77 -13.90 9.59
N PHE A 200 -18.93 -13.60 9.01
CA PHE A 200 -20.21 -13.64 9.68
C PHE A 200 -20.75 -15.07 9.72
N LYS A 201 -21.07 -15.54 10.92
CA LYS A 201 -21.82 -16.75 11.20
C LYS A 201 -23.22 -16.34 11.69
N ASP A 202 -24.09 -16.11 10.72
CA ASP A 202 -25.35 -15.43 10.95
C ASP A 202 -26.33 -16.24 11.81
N ASP A 203 -26.26 -17.59 11.77
CA ASP A 203 -27.03 -18.49 12.62
C ASP A 203 -26.73 -18.33 14.12
N THR A 204 -25.48 -18.01 14.46
CA THR A 204 -24.98 -17.82 15.82
C THR A 204 -24.81 -16.36 16.21
N GLN A 205 -25.04 -15.43 15.28
CA GLN A 205 -24.78 -14.00 15.45
C GLN A 205 -23.33 -13.70 15.89
N LEU A 206 -22.39 -14.52 15.44
CA LEU A 206 -20.96 -14.39 15.72
C LEU A 206 -20.24 -13.82 14.50
N VAL A 207 -19.28 -12.93 14.71
CA VAL A 207 -18.35 -12.47 13.68
C VAL A 207 -16.93 -12.79 14.12
N ASP A 208 -16.23 -13.60 13.33
CA ASP A 208 -14.80 -13.80 13.48
C ASP A 208 -14.06 -12.70 12.69
N ILE A 209 -13.07 -12.07 13.32
CA ILE A 209 -12.38 -10.89 12.80
C ILE A 209 -10.92 -11.22 12.57
N LYS A 210 -10.41 -10.96 11.36
CA LYS A 210 -9.00 -11.08 11.02
C LYS A 210 -8.50 -9.75 10.46
N GLY A 211 -7.56 -9.13 11.15
CA GLY A 211 -6.96 -7.86 10.76
C GLY A 211 -5.52 -8.03 10.30
N LYS A 212 -5.13 -7.24 9.29
CA LYS A 212 -3.75 -7.12 8.85
C LYS A 212 -3.43 -5.68 8.59
N ILE A 213 -2.43 -5.16 9.32
CA ILE A 213 -1.93 -3.80 9.14
C ILE A 213 -0.53 -3.87 8.52
N GLN A 214 -0.29 -3.01 7.54
CA GLN A 214 1.02 -2.82 6.91
C GLN A 214 1.36 -1.35 6.85
N ILE A 215 2.53 -1.00 7.36
CA ILE A 215 3.09 0.34 7.28
C ILE A 215 4.37 0.28 6.47
N ALA A 216 4.52 1.20 5.54
CA ALA A 216 5.76 1.37 4.79
C ALA A 216 6.16 2.84 4.81
N ALA A 217 7.44 3.11 4.98
CA ALA A 217 8.02 4.43 4.87
C ALA A 217 9.34 4.36 4.13
N HIS A 218 9.59 5.34 3.26
CA HIS A 218 10.83 5.48 2.52
C HIS A 218 11.39 6.87 2.73
N TYR A 219 12.62 6.92 3.24
CA TYR A 219 13.41 8.14 3.43
C TYR A 219 14.58 8.15 2.47
N PHE A 220 14.72 9.21 1.66
CA PHE A 220 15.69 9.26 0.56
C PHE A 220 16.49 10.57 0.47
N GLU A 221 16.63 11.34 1.57
CA GLU A 221 17.36 12.61 1.58
C GLU A 221 18.86 12.44 1.33
N GLU A 222 19.52 11.55 2.06
CA GLU A 222 20.98 11.30 1.92
C GLU A 222 21.29 9.80 2.03
N GLY A 223 20.37 9.00 1.60
CA GLY A 223 20.45 7.55 1.65
C GLY A 223 19.14 6.96 1.16
N ASN A 224 19.05 5.65 1.23
CA ASN A 224 17.87 4.90 0.88
C ASN A 224 17.49 4.04 2.10
N VAL A 225 16.57 4.53 2.93
CA VAL A 225 16.11 3.80 4.11
C VAL A 225 14.64 3.45 3.92
N GLN A 226 14.37 2.18 3.72
CA GLN A 226 13.03 1.64 3.64
C GLN A 226 12.67 0.95 4.95
N LEU A 227 11.56 1.36 5.55
CA LEU A 227 10.96 0.72 6.71
C LEU A 227 9.66 0.06 6.26
N SER A 228 9.53 -1.22 6.54
CA SER A 228 8.29 -1.95 6.32
C SER A 228 7.99 -2.78 7.56
N THR A 229 6.79 -2.61 8.08
CA THR A 229 6.32 -3.41 9.21
C THR A 229 4.90 -3.88 8.95
N LYS A 230 4.57 -5.05 9.49
CA LYS A 230 3.24 -5.65 9.42
C LYS A 230 2.86 -6.25 10.75
N ASN A 231 1.58 -6.24 11.04
CA ASN A 231 1.01 -6.99 12.16
C ASN A 231 -0.31 -7.64 11.74
N GLU A 232 -0.65 -8.74 12.39
CA GLU A 232 -1.86 -9.50 12.14
C GLU A 232 -2.62 -9.65 13.45
N PHE A 233 -3.94 -9.54 13.39
CA PHE A 233 -4.83 -9.53 14.54
C PHE A 233 -5.95 -10.54 14.33
N ASN A 234 -6.41 -11.15 15.42
CA ASN A 234 -7.59 -11.99 15.44
C ASN A 234 -8.45 -11.56 16.64
N ASP A 235 -9.74 -11.44 16.40
CA ASP A 235 -10.73 -11.10 17.41
C ASP A 235 -12.08 -11.73 17.05
N SER A 236 -13.08 -11.59 17.89
CA SER A 236 -14.45 -12.01 17.60
C SER A 236 -15.45 -11.18 18.39
N THR A 237 -16.63 -10.99 17.83
CA THR A 237 -17.73 -10.30 18.53
C THR A 237 -19.06 -10.92 18.17
N VAL A 238 -20.09 -10.58 18.92
CA VAL A 238 -21.48 -10.91 18.62
C VAL A 238 -22.23 -9.66 18.21
N PHE A 239 -23.24 -9.78 17.36
CA PHE A 239 -24.04 -8.65 16.89
C PHE A 239 -25.54 -8.89 17.08
N GLN A 240 -26.31 -7.80 17.10
CA GLN A 240 -27.77 -7.85 17.22
C GLN A 240 -28.45 -7.24 16.00
N SER A 241 -27.89 -6.19 15.44
CA SER A 241 -28.35 -5.53 14.21
C SER A 241 -27.17 -5.11 13.34
N PRO A 242 -27.40 -4.80 12.05
CA PRO A 242 -26.34 -4.26 11.18
C PRO A 242 -25.65 -3.01 11.74
N GLU A 243 -26.42 -2.07 12.32
CA GLU A 243 -25.89 -0.82 12.87
C GLU A 243 -25.05 -1.05 14.13
N ASP A 244 -25.56 -1.89 15.07
CA ASP A 244 -24.81 -2.26 16.27
C ASP A 244 -23.52 -2.97 15.89
N CYS A 245 -23.58 -3.90 14.96
CA CYS A 245 -22.42 -4.60 14.42
C CYS A 245 -21.39 -3.63 13.85
N ALA A 246 -21.81 -2.69 13.03
CA ALA A 246 -20.93 -1.71 12.38
C ALA A 246 -20.16 -0.87 13.42
N VAL A 247 -20.82 -0.43 14.48
CA VAL A 247 -20.17 0.32 15.57
C VAL A 247 -19.18 -0.55 16.31
N GLN A 248 -19.55 -1.79 16.65
CA GLN A 248 -18.65 -2.71 17.36
C GLN A 248 -17.41 -3.05 16.53
N LEU A 249 -17.59 -3.44 15.27
CA LEU A 249 -16.48 -3.77 14.36
C LEU A 249 -15.55 -2.58 14.15
N THR A 250 -16.08 -1.38 13.94
CA THR A 250 -15.27 -0.17 13.79
C THR A 250 -14.49 0.16 15.06
N ASN A 251 -15.07 -0.06 16.24
CA ASN A 251 -14.38 0.14 17.52
C ASN A 251 -13.24 -0.88 17.71
N ILE A 252 -13.42 -2.14 17.31
CA ILE A 252 -12.38 -3.16 17.34
C ILE A 252 -11.24 -2.78 16.40
N VAL A 253 -11.54 -2.38 15.17
CA VAL A 253 -10.55 -1.86 14.22
C VAL A 253 -9.77 -0.69 14.81
N ARG A 254 -10.46 0.33 15.32
CA ARG A 254 -9.87 1.51 15.98
C ARG A 254 -8.94 1.11 17.13
N HIS A 255 -9.36 0.18 17.96
CA HIS A 255 -8.59 -0.28 19.10
C HIS A 255 -7.27 -0.90 18.68
N HIS A 256 -7.30 -1.91 17.81
CA HIS A 256 -6.09 -2.59 17.33
C HIS A 256 -5.15 -1.67 16.55
N GLU A 257 -5.68 -0.78 15.72
CA GLU A 257 -4.86 0.19 14.98
C GLU A 257 -4.19 1.19 15.93
N SER A 258 -4.90 1.66 16.95
CA SER A 258 -4.34 2.58 17.96
C SER A 258 -3.28 1.90 18.83
N GLU A 259 -3.50 0.67 19.29
CA GLU A 259 -2.51 -0.09 20.05
C GLU A 259 -1.25 -0.34 19.23
N TYR A 260 -1.42 -0.70 17.95
CA TYR A 260 -0.28 -0.93 17.08
C TYR A 260 0.54 0.34 16.85
N LEU A 261 -0.11 1.48 16.64
CA LEU A 261 0.53 2.79 16.52
C LEU A 261 1.33 3.13 17.79
N GLN A 262 0.73 2.98 18.97
CA GLN A 262 1.40 3.23 20.24
C GLN A 262 2.61 2.30 20.45
N SER A 263 2.48 1.01 20.08
CA SER A 263 3.59 0.06 20.16
C SER A 263 4.76 0.43 19.25
N LEU A 264 4.47 0.95 18.06
CA LEU A 264 5.47 1.46 17.13
C LEU A 264 6.17 2.70 17.67
N GLU A 265 5.42 3.68 18.20
CA GLU A 265 5.97 4.87 18.81
C GLU A 265 6.89 4.50 19.99
N ALA A 266 6.44 3.60 20.87
CA ALA A 266 7.27 3.12 21.97
C ALA A 266 8.55 2.41 21.47
N SER A 267 8.44 1.61 20.40
CA SER A 267 9.58 0.94 19.79
C SER A 267 10.57 1.94 19.18
N TYR A 268 10.09 3.02 18.55
CA TYR A 268 10.96 4.10 18.05
C TYR A 268 11.70 4.83 19.17
N LEU A 269 11.05 5.08 20.29
CA LEU A 269 11.67 5.74 21.45
C LEU A 269 12.75 4.86 22.11
N HIS A 270 12.60 3.54 22.05
CA HIS A 270 13.54 2.57 22.61
C HIS A 270 14.59 2.06 21.62
N LEU A 271 14.51 2.45 20.32
CA LEU A 271 15.57 2.13 19.37
C LEU A 271 16.87 2.80 19.84
N PRO A 272 17.92 2.01 20.18
CA PRO A 272 19.18 2.61 20.60
C PRO A 272 19.69 3.54 19.51
N ASP A 273 20.10 4.75 19.89
CA ASP A 273 20.80 5.67 18.98
C ASP A 273 21.93 4.99 18.19
N SER A 274 22.51 3.92 18.75
CA SER A 274 23.53 3.10 18.11
C SER A 274 23.00 2.33 16.90
N MET A 275 21.77 1.78 16.96
CA MET A 275 21.23 0.97 15.86
C MET A 275 20.89 1.82 14.63
N PHE A 276 20.31 2.99 14.82
CA PHE A 276 20.14 3.97 13.73
C PHE A 276 21.48 4.52 13.25
N LYS A 277 22.41 4.75 14.14
CA LYS A 277 23.78 5.17 13.80
C LYS A 277 24.50 4.10 12.99
N ASP A 278 24.34 2.83 13.31
CA ASP A 278 24.99 1.73 12.60
C ASP A 278 24.34 1.45 11.25
N LEU A 279 23.02 1.53 11.12
CA LEU A 279 22.30 1.42 9.85
C LEU A 279 22.59 2.60 8.91
N ARG A 280 22.75 3.82 9.46
CA ARG A 280 23.05 5.03 8.71
C ARG A 280 24.53 5.21 8.41
N ARG A 281 25.42 4.58 9.20
CA ARG A 281 26.88 4.80 9.15
C ARG A 281 27.61 4.02 8.07
N LYS A 282 26.97 3.03 7.46
CA LYS A 282 27.59 2.23 6.41
C LYS A 282 26.98 2.56 5.05
N LEU A 283 27.53 3.56 4.38
CA LEU A 283 27.32 3.70 2.95
C LEU A 283 27.81 2.41 2.28
N PRO A 284 26.97 1.72 1.47
CA PRO A 284 27.29 0.38 0.96
C PRO A 284 28.57 0.32 0.14
N VAL A 285 28.97 1.42 -0.50
CA VAL A 285 30.15 1.50 -1.37
C VAL A 285 31.40 2.03 -0.67
N THR A 286 31.26 3.12 0.11
CA THR A 286 32.44 3.81 0.67
C THR A 286 32.76 3.40 2.10
N ARG A 287 31.83 2.76 2.83
CA ARG A 287 31.92 2.46 4.26
C ARG A 287 32.28 3.68 5.14
N THR A 288 32.07 4.88 4.64
CA THR A 288 32.38 6.13 5.32
C THR A 288 31.33 6.40 6.38
N LEU A 289 31.76 6.85 7.54
CA LEU A 289 30.89 7.31 8.62
C LEU A 289 30.28 8.65 8.22
N PHE A 290 28.96 8.67 8.05
CA PHE A 290 28.23 9.90 7.72
C PHE A 290 27.80 10.64 8.98
N PRO A 291 27.99 11.96 9.09
CA PRO A 291 27.65 12.74 10.29
C PRO A 291 26.15 13.09 10.32
N TRP A 292 25.29 12.09 10.42
CA TRP A 292 23.83 12.22 10.41
C TRP A 292 23.27 13.19 11.48
N HIS A 293 24.00 13.33 12.58
CA HIS A 293 23.59 14.23 13.66
C HIS A 293 23.51 15.70 13.19
N ASN A 294 24.40 16.11 12.32
CA ASN A 294 24.40 17.47 11.77
C ASN A 294 23.27 17.67 10.77
N THR A 295 22.93 16.63 10.00
CA THR A 295 21.89 16.67 8.97
C THR A 295 20.49 16.67 9.56
N LEU A 296 20.26 15.86 10.62
CA LEU A 296 18.99 15.85 11.34
C LEU A 296 18.70 17.21 11.99
N GLN A 297 19.69 17.82 12.63
CA GLN A 297 19.52 19.17 13.21
C GLN A 297 19.22 20.21 12.14
N PHE A 298 19.85 20.10 10.97
CA PHE A 298 19.62 21.02 9.86
C PHE A 298 18.22 20.87 9.26
N SER A 299 17.72 19.64 9.08
CA SER A 299 16.36 19.36 8.59
C SER A 299 15.30 19.84 9.58
N ILE A 300 15.45 19.52 10.87
CA ILE A 300 14.52 19.96 11.93
C ILE A 300 14.47 21.48 12.02
N ASN A 301 15.63 22.14 12.00
CA ASN A 301 15.69 23.62 12.06
C ASN A 301 15.07 24.27 10.80
N ARG A 302 15.25 23.68 9.63
CA ARG A 302 14.67 24.16 8.37
C ARG A 302 13.16 24.03 8.35
N ASP A 303 12.63 22.92 8.84
CA ASP A 303 11.20 22.67 8.88
C ASP A 303 10.51 23.55 9.93
N LEU A 304 11.09 23.68 11.12
CA LEU A 304 10.62 24.62 12.14
C LEU A 304 10.67 26.07 11.68
N SER A 305 11.71 26.48 10.95
CA SER A 305 11.83 27.85 10.41
C SER A 305 10.76 28.14 9.36
N LYS A 306 10.38 27.14 8.57
CA LYS A 306 9.28 27.25 7.58
C LYS A 306 7.91 27.33 8.24
N GLU A 307 7.66 26.49 9.28
CA GLU A 307 6.40 26.49 10.01
C GLU A 307 6.20 27.75 10.85
N LEU A 308 7.28 28.30 11.39
CA LEU A 308 7.24 29.53 12.19
C LEU A 308 7.36 30.83 11.37
N GLY A 309 7.50 30.73 10.06
CA GLY A 309 7.61 31.91 9.18
C GLY A 309 8.89 32.73 9.43
N ILE A 310 9.90 32.18 10.10
CA ILE A 310 11.15 32.83 10.43
C ILE A 310 12.18 32.49 9.35
N GLY A 311 12.08 33.15 8.21
CA GLY A 311 13.03 32.95 7.12
C GLY A 311 12.68 33.79 5.91
N LYS A 312 13.11 35.03 5.94
CA LYS A 312 13.34 35.83 4.75
C LYS A 312 14.82 36.02 4.56
#